data_6fb41bef209d9174da9d6bdfe3ab6b68
#
_entry.id   6fb41bef209d9174da9d6bdfe3ab6b68
#
_cell.length_a   1.000
_cell.length_b   1.000
_cell.length_c   1.000
_cell.angle_alpha   90.00
_cell.angle_beta   90.00
_cell.angle_gamma   90.00
#
_symmetry.space_group_name_H-M   'P 1'
#
loop_
_entity.id
_entity.type
_entity.pdbx_description
1 polymer ?
#
loop_
_entity_poly.entity_id
_entity_poly.type
_entity_poly.pdbx_seq_one_letter_code
_entity_poly.pdbx_strand_id
1 'polypeptide(L)'
;HPNSRRQRQMCIRDSPYTVHGHDGILDKKDYVDNDKTVEVLKKQALVLADAGADVIAPSDMMDGRIGAIRKELELNNFFNTVILSYAAKYSSKFYGPFREAVQSSSNLGKGNKDSYQMSPHNINEALHEVEMDLNEGADAVMVKPGMPYLDVIRAVKEKFKVPTFAYQVSGEYSMLKGAIEKGWLQEEVLMEVLHSFKRAGSDCILTYAAEEVAQKLS
;
A
#
# COMPACT_ATOMS: atom_id res chain seq x y z
N HIS A 1 26.42 -22.99 5.24
CA HIS A 1 25.61 -22.20 4.31
C HIS A 1 24.73 -21.25 5.11
N PRO A 2 24.86 -19.93 4.99
CA PRO A 2 23.86 -19.04 5.53
C PRO A 2 22.65 -19.12 4.60
N ASN A 3 21.58 -19.75 5.06
CA ASN A 3 20.26 -19.54 4.49
C ASN A 3 19.92 -18.06 4.69
N SER A 4 20.24 -17.23 3.74
CA SER A 4 19.66 -15.90 3.66
C SER A 4 18.16 -16.10 3.42
N ARG A 5 17.38 -16.07 4.49
CA ARG A 5 15.92 -15.95 4.39
C ARG A 5 15.65 -14.62 3.72
N ARG A 6 15.43 -14.66 2.41
CA ARG A 6 14.92 -13.50 1.70
C ARG A 6 13.51 -13.27 2.21
N GLN A 7 13.29 -12.20 2.95
CA GLN A 7 11.94 -11.78 3.31
C GLN A 7 11.14 -11.61 2.03
N ARG A 8 10.03 -12.33 1.94
CA ARG A 8 9.10 -12.27 0.82
C ARG A 8 7.89 -11.46 1.25
N GLN A 9 7.81 -10.26 0.74
CA GLN A 9 6.62 -9.43 0.88
C GLN A 9 5.70 -9.67 -0.30
N MET A 10 4.47 -10.04 -0.01
CA MET A 10 3.42 -10.18 -1.00
C MET A 10 2.33 -9.15 -0.74
N CYS A 11 2.26 -8.13 -1.61
CA CYS A 11 1.11 -7.24 -1.63
C CYS A 11 -0.09 -8.00 -2.16
N ILE A 12 -1.15 -8.08 -1.35
CA ILE A 12 -2.47 -8.49 -1.82
C ILE A 12 -2.99 -7.33 -2.65
N ARG A 13 -2.79 -7.45 -3.94
CA ARG A 13 -3.11 -6.43 -4.92
C ARG A 13 -4.53 -6.56 -5.42
N ASP A 14 -4.99 -5.43 -6.03
CA ASP A 14 -6.16 -5.36 -6.87
C ASP A 14 -6.35 -6.69 -7.57
N SER A 15 -7.14 -7.38 -6.99
CA SER A 15 -7.78 -8.61 -7.28
C SER A 15 -7.34 -9.38 -8.53
N PRO A 16 -6.62 -10.50 -8.38
CA PRO A 16 -6.62 -11.54 -9.39
C PRO A 16 -8.03 -12.14 -9.60
N TYR A 17 -9.02 -11.71 -8.81
CA TYR A 17 -10.40 -12.23 -8.82
C TYR A 17 -11.40 -11.28 -9.48
N THR A 18 -11.00 -10.06 -9.87
CA THR A 18 -11.87 -9.10 -10.53
C THR A 18 -11.23 -8.53 -11.79
N VAL A 19 -12.04 -8.25 -12.80
CA VAL A 19 -11.60 -7.69 -14.09
C VAL A 19 -12.05 -6.25 -14.31
N HIS A 20 -12.80 -5.68 -13.36
CA HIS A 20 -13.43 -4.36 -13.49
C HIS A 20 -12.59 -3.21 -12.91
N GLY A 21 -11.38 -3.48 -12.40
CA GLY A 21 -10.43 -2.46 -11.92
C GLY A 21 -10.70 -1.92 -10.50
N HIS A 22 -11.78 -2.32 -9.83
CA HIS A 22 -11.99 -2.05 -8.40
C HIS A 22 -11.18 -2.99 -7.52
N ASP A 23 -10.92 -2.58 -6.27
CA ASP A 23 -10.10 -3.33 -5.31
C ASP A 23 -10.91 -4.42 -4.56
N GLY A 24 -12.16 -4.69 -4.97
CA GLY A 24 -13.03 -5.67 -4.34
C GLY A 24 -14.16 -6.15 -5.24
N ILE A 25 -14.99 -7.04 -4.72
CA ILE A 25 -16.12 -7.63 -5.43
C ILE A 25 -17.27 -6.62 -5.51
N LEU A 26 -17.85 -6.42 -6.69
CA LEU A 26 -18.98 -5.50 -6.85
C LEU A 26 -20.31 -6.17 -6.51
N ASP A 27 -21.19 -5.40 -5.91
CA ASP A 27 -22.60 -5.75 -5.74
C ASP A 27 -23.42 -5.48 -7.02
N LYS A 28 -24.73 -5.70 -6.97
CA LYS A 28 -25.66 -5.47 -8.10
C LYS A 28 -25.82 -3.98 -8.48
N LYS A 29 -25.28 -3.06 -7.68
CA LYS A 29 -25.35 -1.60 -7.88
C LYS A 29 -23.97 -1.01 -8.21
N ASP A 30 -23.01 -1.85 -8.55
CA ASP A 30 -21.61 -1.49 -8.86
C ASP A 30 -20.86 -0.85 -7.68
N TYR A 31 -21.28 -1.11 -6.41
CA TYR A 31 -20.52 -0.79 -5.22
C TYR A 31 -19.69 -1.98 -4.77
N VAL A 32 -18.53 -1.71 -4.18
CA VAL A 32 -17.71 -2.78 -3.58
C VAL A 32 -18.42 -3.37 -2.37
N ASP A 33 -18.69 -4.69 -2.41
CA ASP A 33 -19.25 -5.46 -1.31
C ASP A 33 -18.13 -5.80 -0.33
N ASN A 34 -18.12 -5.12 0.80
CA ASN A 34 -17.09 -5.24 1.84
C ASN A 34 -16.93 -6.69 2.30
N ASP A 35 -18.01 -7.30 2.77
CA ASP A 35 -17.96 -8.61 3.44
C ASP A 35 -17.51 -9.72 2.50
N LYS A 36 -18.03 -9.74 1.28
CA LYS A 36 -17.59 -10.71 0.27
C LYS A 36 -16.13 -10.50 -0.13
N THR A 37 -15.68 -9.26 -0.19
CA THR A 37 -14.29 -8.95 -0.49
C THR A 37 -13.38 -9.45 0.63
N VAL A 38 -13.71 -9.19 1.89
CA VAL A 38 -12.94 -9.66 3.06
C VAL A 38 -12.82 -11.18 3.07
N GLU A 39 -13.89 -11.93 2.73
CA GLU A 39 -13.83 -13.40 2.64
C GLU A 39 -12.85 -13.91 1.55
N VAL A 40 -12.71 -13.17 0.46
CA VAL A 40 -11.71 -13.49 -0.59
C VAL A 40 -10.31 -13.15 -0.11
N LEU A 41 -10.13 -12.00 0.54
CA LEU A 41 -8.83 -11.56 1.05
C LEU A 41 -8.25 -12.54 2.10
N LYS A 42 -9.08 -13.09 2.98
CA LYS A 42 -8.68 -14.15 3.92
C LYS A 42 -8.08 -15.36 3.21
N LYS A 43 -8.77 -15.86 2.18
CA LYS A 43 -8.29 -16.99 1.37
C LYS A 43 -6.99 -16.67 0.64
N GLN A 44 -6.89 -15.47 0.09
CA GLN A 44 -5.69 -15.01 -0.58
C GLN A 44 -4.50 -14.90 0.38
N ALA A 45 -4.73 -14.38 1.59
CA ALA A 45 -3.71 -14.30 2.62
C ALA A 45 -3.16 -15.69 2.99
N LEU A 46 -4.04 -16.69 3.17
CA LEU A 46 -3.62 -18.06 3.44
C LEU A 46 -2.79 -18.67 2.31
N VAL A 47 -3.23 -18.53 1.07
CA VAL A 47 -2.50 -19.05 -0.10
C VAL A 47 -1.09 -18.43 -0.18
N LEU A 48 -0.97 -17.14 0.09
CA LEU A 48 0.32 -16.45 0.07
C LEU A 48 1.21 -16.88 1.23
N ALA A 49 0.65 -17.04 2.44
CA ALA A 49 1.38 -17.51 3.61
C ALA A 49 1.86 -18.96 3.41
N ASP A 50 1.02 -19.84 2.89
CA ASP A 50 1.36 -21.24 2.55
C ASP A 50 2.45 -21.30 1.48
N ALA A 51 2.46 -20.39 0.51
CA ALA A 51 3.51 -20.24 -0.48
C ALA A 51 4.82 -19.66 0.09
N GLY A 52 4.88 -19.33 1.38
CA GLY A 52 6.06 -18.85 2.10
C GLY A 52 6.25 -17.34 2.11
N ALA A 53 5.19 -16.56 2.01
CA ALA A 53 5.25 -15.13 2.22
C ALA A 53 5.46 -14.83 3.72
N ASP A 54 6.48 -14.04 4.06
CA ASP A 54 6.76 -13.58 5.42
C ASP A 54 5.87 -12.40 5.81
N VAL A 55 5.45 -11.60 4.83
CA VAL A 55 4.65 -10.39 5.03
C VAL A 55 3.46 -10.36 4.07
N ILE A 56 2.27 -10.23 4.61
CA ILE A 56 1.02 -10.03 3.85
C ILE A 56 0.65 -8.54 3.92
N ALA A 57 0.39 -7.93 2.76
CA ALA A 57 0.15 -6.49 2.67
C ALA A 57 -1.17 -6.19 1.91
N PRO A 58 -2.34 -6.27 2.58
CA PRO A 58 -3.64 -6.00 1.96
C PRO A 58 -3.77 -4.51 1.59
N SER A 59 -4.17 -4.25 0.35
CA SER A 59 -4.17 -2.90 -0.22
C SER A 59 -5.54 -2.41 -0.70
N ASP A 60 -6.59 -3.08 -0.30
CA ASP A 60 -7.96 -2.89 -0.77
C ASP A 60 -8.73 -1.77 -0.06
N MET A 61 -8.49 -1.52 1.23
CA MET A 61 -9.20 -0.59 2.12
C MET A 61 -10.60 -1.07 2.58
N MET A 62 -10.84 -2.38 2.61
CA MET A 62 -12.08 -2.91 3.19
C MET A 62 -12.07 -2.84 4.71
N ASP A 63 -13.22 -2.55 5.29
CA ASP A 63 -13.38 -2.44 6.74
C ASP A 63 -13.31 -3.82 7.41
N GLY A 64 -12.58 -3.91 8.55
CA GLY A 64 -12.40 -5.14 9.32
C GLY A 64 -11.49 -6.21 8.67
N ARG A 65 -10.85 -5.90 7.53
CA ARG A 65 -10.03 -6.87 6.77
C ARG A 65 -8.80 -7.34 7.54
N ILE A 66 -8.18 -6.46 8.31
CA ILE A 66 -6.95 -6.77 9.03
C ILE A 66 -7.23 -7.80 10.13
N GLY A 67 -8.27 -7.57 10.93
CA GLY A 67 -8.70 -8.50 11.97
C GLY A 67 -9.13 -9.85 11.40
N ALA A 68 -9.86 -9.84 10.28
CA ALA A 68 -10.28 -11.05 9.61
C ALA A 68 -9.10 -11.87 9.08
N ILE A 69 -8.12 -11.23 8.43
CA ILE A 69 -6.89 -11.87 7.93
C ILE A 69 -6.04 -12.38 9.10
N ARG A 70 -5.81 -11.58 10.16
CA ARG A 70 -5.06 -12.01 11.33
C ARG A 70 -5.66 -13.26 11.93
N LYS A 71 -6.96 -13.25 12.19
CA LYS A 71 -7.67 -14.40 12.74
C LYS A 71 -7.51 -15.65 11.88
N GLU A 72 -7.62 -15.50 10.56
CA GLU A 72 -7.50 -16.61 9.63
C GLU A 72 -6.08 -17.19 9.60
N LEU A 73 -5.04 -16.34 9.62
CA LEU A 73 -3.65 -16.76 9.70
C LEU A 73 -3.37 -17.53 11.00
N GLU A 74 -3.85 -17.02 12.15
CA GLU A 74 -3.69 -17.67 13.46
C GLU A 74 -4.37 -19.06 13.49
N LEU A 75 -5.60 -19.18 12.98
CA LEU A 75 -6.32 -20.45 12.91
C LEU A 75 -5.61 -21.52 12.07
N ASN A 76 -4.77 -21.09 11.12
CA ASN A 76 -3.99 -21.97 10.24
C ASN A 76 -2.51 -22.06 10.62
N ASN A 77 -2.14 -21.66 11.87
CA ASN A 77 -0.80 -21.72 12.44
C ASN A 77 0.28 -20.85 11.74
N PHE A 78 -0.12 -19.80 11.03
CA PHE A 78 0.78 -18.81 10.44
C PHE A 78 1.09 -17.67 11.43
N PHE A 79 1.48 -17.99 12.66
CA PHE A 79 1.68 -17.04 13.76
C PHE A 79 2.78 -16.00 13.50
N ASN A 80 3.75 -16.32 12.66
CA ASN A 80 4.89 -15.44 12.36
C ASN A 80 4.71 -14.61 11.09
N THR A 81 3.57 -14.73 10.40
CA THR A 81 3.29 -13.94 9.21
C THR A 81 2.91 -12.51 9.62
N VAL A 82 3.72 -11.56 9.18
CA VAL A 82 3.55 -10.13 9.44
C VAL A 82 2.41 -9.57 8.58
N ILE A 83 1.57 -8.70 9.14
CA ILE A 83 0.57 -7.94 8.39
C ILE A 83 1.04 -6.48 8.27
N LEU A 84 1.34 -6.05 7.04
CA LEU A 84 1.58 -4.66 6.69
C LEU A 84 0.29 -4.06 6.10
N SER A 85 -0.46 -3.33 6.91
CA SER A 85 -1.68 -2.71 6.42
C SER A 85 -1.41 -1.47 5.57
N TYR A 86 -2.06 -1.37 4.42
CA TYR A 86 -2.23 -0.11 3.67
C TYR A 86 -3.26 0.77 4.37
N ALA A 87 -2.99 1.14 5.62
CA ALA A 87 -3.93 1.78 6.52
C ALA A 87 -4.35 3.19 6.10
N ALA A 88 -3.47 3.92 5.37
CA ALA A 88 -3.76 5.26 4.88
C ALA A 88 -3.55 5.34 3.36
N LYS A 89 -4.53 4.83 2.60
CA LYS A 89 -4.51 4.85 1.13
C LYS A 89 -5.52 5.86 0.60
N TYR A 90 -5.01 6.91 -0.03
CA TYR A 90 -5.80 8.01 -0.54
C TYR A 90 -6.29 7.81 -1.97
N SER A 91 -7.47 8.34 -2.30
CA SER A 91 -7.95 8.46 -3.68
C SER A 91 -7.15 9.55 -4.40
N SER A 92 -6.05 9.15 -5.05
CA SER A 92 -5.06 10.05 -5.59
C SER A 92 -5.00 10.02 -7.12
N LYS A 93 -4.70 11.18 -7.73
CA LYS A 93 -4.42 11.29 -9.16
C LYS A 93 -3.00 10.82 -9.52
N PHE A 94 -2.11 10.65 -8.54
CA PHE A 94 -0.76 10.11 -8.73
C PHE A 94 -0.71 8.63 -9.11
N TYR A 95 -1.84 7.93 -9.16
CA TYR A 95 -1.90 6.54 -9.66
C TYR A 95 -2.00 6.43 -11.19
N GLY A 96 -2.05 7.54 -11.93
CA GLY A 96 -2.29 7.57 -13.37
C GLY A 96 -1.44 6.58 -14.17
N PRO A 97 -0.08 6.68 -14.16
CA PRO A 97 0.77 5.80 -14.98
C PRO A 97 0.58 4.32 -14.67
N PHE A 98 0.39 3.98 -13.39
CA PHE A 98 0.11 2.60 -12.99
C PHE A 98 -1.25 2.11 -13.51
N ARG A 99 -2.31 2.91 -13.35
CA ARG A 99 -3.66 2.56 -13.83
C ARG A 99 -3.68 2.35 -15.35
N GLU A 100 -2.91 3.13 -16.09
CA GLU A 100 -2.75 2.99 -17.52
C GLU A 100 -2.01 1.69 -17.88
N ALA A 101 -0.89 1.42 -17.22
CA ALA A 101 -0.08 0.22 -17.46
C ALA A 101 -0.84 -1.09 -17.22
N VAL A 102 -1.74 -1.13 -16.22
CA VAL A 102 -2.57 -2.31 -15.92
C VAL A 102 -3.97 -2.24 -16.55
N GLN A 103 -4.22 -1.26 -17.42
CA GLN A 103 -5.51 -1.02 -18.10
C GLN A 103 -6.72 -0.89 -17.15
N SER A 104 -6.47 -0.59 -15.86
CA SER A 104 -7.55 -0.47 -14.88
C SER A 104 -8.43 0.76 -15.10
N SER A 105 -7.92 1.80 -15.74
CA SER A 105 -8.69 3.00 -16.11
C SER A 105 -9.75 2.72 -17.16
N SER A 106 -9.48 1.85 -18.14
CA SER A 106 -10.46 1.44 -19.16
C SER A 106 -11.53 0.51 -18.57
N ASN A 107 -11.16 -0.33 -17.61
CA ASN A 107 -12.04 -1.30 -16.98
C ASN A 107 -12.93 -0.68 -15.88
N LEU A 108 -12.48 0.39 -15.20
CA LEU A 108 -13.29 1.16 -14.24
C LEU A 108 -14.47 1.89 -14.89
N GLY A 109 -14.44 2.12 -16.22
CA GLY A 109 -15.46 2.87 -16.92
C GLY A 109 -15.61 4.29 -16.37
N LYS A 110 -16.85 4.64 -15.91
CA LYS A 110 -17.14 5.93 -15.24
C LYS A 110 -16.99 5.87 -13.72
N GLY A 111 -16.64 4.70 -13.15
CA GLY A 111 -16.47 4.50 -11.72
C GLY A 111 -15.21 5.19 -11.19
N ASN A 112 -15.20 5.46 -9.90
CA ASN A 112 -14.04 5.93 -9.16
C ASN A 112 -13.85 5.05 -7.90
N LYS A 113 -12.75 5.26 -7.18
CA LYS A 113 -12.45 4.53 -5.93
C LYS A 113 -12.75 5.37 -4.67
N ASP A 114 -13.45 6.49 -4.81
CA ASP A 114 -13.70 7.45 -3.74
C ASP A 114 -14.62 6.89 -2.64
N SER A 115 -15.36 5.82 -2.94
CA SER A 115 -16.26 5.16 -1.99
C SER A 115 -15.54 4.31 -0.93
N TYR A 116 -14.26 3.97 -1.14
CA TYR A 116 -13.47 3.13 -0.23
C TYR A 116 -11.99 3.56 -0.09
N GLN A 117 -11.51 4.50 -0.88
CA GLN A 117 -10.22 5.16 -0.67
C GLN A 117 -10.42 6.51 -0.01
N MET A 118 -9.50 6.89 0.87
CA MET A 118 -9.61 8.09 1.70
C MET A 118 -9.59 9.38 0.89
N SER A 119 -10.32 10.39 1.37
CA SER A 119 -10.28 11.72 0.78
C SER A 119 -8.91 12.40 1.00
N PRO A 120 -8.31 13.00 -0.06
CA PRO A 120 -7.02 13.70 0.07
C PRO A 120 -7.07 14.97 0.94
N HIS A 121 -8.24 15.39 1.39
CA HIS A 121 -8.43 16.62 2.19
C HIS A 121 -8.40 16.38 3.70
N ASN A 122 -8.26 15.13 4.15
CA ASN A 122 -8.46 14.80 5.56
C ASN A 122 -7.34 13.94 6.12
N ILE A 123 -6.65 14.44 7.14
CA ILE A 123 -5.62 13.70 7.89
C ILE A 123 -6.22 12.90 9.06
N ASN A 124 -7.32 13.38 9.66
CA ASN A 124 -7.88 12.72 10.85
C ASN A 124 -8.43 11.34 10.55
N GLU A 125 -9.00 11.14 9.36
CA GLU A 125 -9.43 9.84 8.85
C GLU A 125 -8.25 8.86 8.81
N ALA A 126 -7.08 9.28 8.32
CA ALA A 126 -5.89 8.43 8.30
C ALA A 126 -5.46 7.98 9.71
N LEU A 127 -5.52 8.88 10.69
CA LEU A 127 -5.17 8.53 12.07
C LEU A 127 -6.20 7.58 12.69
N HIS A 128 -7.46 7.69 12.32
CA HIS A 128 -8.51 6.78 12.75
C HIS A 128 -8.35 5.38 12.14
N GLU A 129 -8.18 5.30 10.84
CA GLU A 129 -7.98 4.04 10.12
C GLU A 129 -6.73 3.29 10.59
N VAL A 130 -5.61 4.01 10.77
CA VAL A 130 -4.38 3.42 11.33
C VAL A 130 -4.62 2.85 12.73
N GLU A 131 -5.36 3.56 13.59
CA GLU A 131 -5.67 3.10 14.94
C GLU A 131 -6.54 1.83 14.92
N MET A 132 -7.52 1.77 14.04
CA MET A 132 -8.37 0.59 13.85
C MET A 132 -7.55 -0.61 13.35
N ASP A 133 -6.77 -0.44 12.30
CA ASP A 133 -5.94 -1.52 11.74
C ASP A 133 -4.91 -2.08 12.75
N LEU A 134 -4.33 -1.20 13.59
CA LEU A 134 -3.43 -1.63 14.67
C LEU A 134 -4.17 -2.43 15.74
N ASN A 135 -5.37 -2.00 16.12
CA ASN A 135 -6.22 -2.72 17.08
C ASN A 135 -6.70 -4.08 16.53
N GLU A 136 -6.85 -4.19 15.23
CA GLU A 136 -7.17 -5.42 14.50
C GLU A 136 -5.97 -6.38 14.34
N GLY A 137 -4.75 -5.94 14.66
CA GLY A 137 -3.55 -6.79 14.67
C GLY A 137 -2.61 -6.56 13.48
N ALA A 138 -2.60 -5.37 12.88
CA ALA A 138 -1.52 -4.97 11.98
C ALA A 138 -0.20 -4.82 12.74
N ASP A 139 0.89 -5.36 12.17
CA ASP A 139 2.25 -5.25 12.73
C ASP A 139 2.97 -3.99 12.22
N ALA A 140 2.59 -3.52 11.05
CA ALA A 140 3.11 -2.33 10.41
C ALA A 140 2.03 -1.65 9.56
N VAL A 141 2.21 -0.36 9.30
CA VAL A 141 1.25 0.44 8.53
C VAL A 141 1.91 1.17 7.37
N MET A 142 1.13 1.46 6.34
CA MET A 142 1.61 2.15 5.14
C MET A 142 0.75 3.34 4.77
N VAL A 143 1.40 4.44 4.42
CA VAL A 143 0.79 5.62 3.81
C VAL A 143 1.03 5.59 2.30
N LYS A 144 -0.03 5.74 1.51
CA LYS A 144 0.01 5.68 0.04
C LYS A 144 -0.97 6.69 -0.61
N PRO A 145 -0.53 7.56 -1.52
CA PRO A 145 0.86 7.85 -1.90
C PRO A 145 1.70 8.40 -0.77
N GLY A 146 3.00 8.62 -1.02
CA GLY A 146 3.93 9.06 0.01
C GLY A 146 4.28 10.56 -0.06
N MET A 147 4.84 11.04 -1.18
CA MET A 147 5.40 12.40 -1.27
C MET A 147 4.36 13.51 -1.01
N PRO A 148 3.11 13.46 -1.53
CA PRO A 148 2.10 14.46 -1.22
C PRO A 148 1.52 14.37 0.20
N TYR A 149 1.89 13.32 0.97
CA TYR A 149 1.34 12.99 2.28
C TYR A 149 2.45 12.80 3.35
N LEU A 150 3.55 13.56 3.24
CA LEU A 150 4.64 13.55 4.23
C LEU A 150 4.17 13.98 5.62
N ASP A 151 3.20 14.88 5.68
CA ASP A 151 2.50 15.31 6.90
C ASP A 151 1.75 14.16 7.57
N VAL A 152 1.06 13.33 6.78
CA VAL A 152 0.36 12.14 7.26
C VAL A 152 1.35 11.10 7.78
N ILE A 153 2.44 10.84 7.04
CA ILE A 153 3.51 9.93 7.48
C ILE A 153 4.05 10.40 8.84
N ARG A 154 4.32 11.70 8.98
CA ARG A 154 4.81 12.28 10.21
C ARG A 154 3.83 12.11 11.36
N ALA A 155 2.56 12.43 11.13
CA ALA A 155 1.52 12.33 12.15
C ALA A 155 1.30 10.88 12.62
N VAL A 156 1.26 9.92 11.69
CA VAL A 156 1.16 8.49 11.99
C VAL A 156 2.34 8.02 12.82
N LYS A 157 3.58 8.34 12.39
CA LYS A 157 4.78 7.94 13.10
C LYS A 157 4.88 8.52 14.50
N GLU A 158 4.52 9.78 14.67
CA GLU A 158 4.55 10.44 15.99
C GLU A 158 3.48 9.90 16.95
N LYS A 159 2.25 9.66 16.44
CA LYS A 159 1.14 9.19 17.28
C LYS A 159 1.33 7.74 17.70
N PHE A 160 1.65 6.85 16.77
CA PHE A 160 1.60 5.41 17.02
C PHE A 160 2.97 4.76 17.29
N LYS A 161 4.06 5.36 16.80
CA LYS A 161 5.46 4.86 16.99
C LYS A 161 5.69 3.43 16.49
N VAL A 162 4.87 2.95 15.57
CA VAL A 162 4.97 1.63 14.94
C VAL A 162 5.84 1.70 13.68
N PRO A 163 6.25 0.54 13.11
CA PRO A 163 6.87 0.51 11.79
C PRO A 163 5.94 1.16 10.75
N THR A 164 6.40 2.25 10.16
CA THR A 164 5.63 3.07 9.21
C THR A 164 6.29 3.06 7.85
N PHE A 165 5.56 2.55 6.87
CA PHE A 165 6.00 2.45 5.49
C PHE A 165 5.39 3.58 4.66
N ALA A 166 6.07 3.94 3.58
CA ALA A 166 5.52 4.87 2.59
C ALA A 166 5.68 4.31 1.18
N TYR A 167 4.73 4.62 0.31
CA TYR A 167 4.79 4.20 -1.09
C TYR A 167 4.97 5.40 -1.99
N GLN A 168 6.15 5.51 -2.64
CA GLN A 168 6.34 6.41 -3.77
C GLN A 168 5.67 5.79 -5.00
N VAL A 169 4.48 6.27 -5.35
CA VAL A 169 3.68 5.68 -6.42
C VAL A 169 4.15 6.10 -7.81
N SER A 170 3.60 5.46 -8.83
CA SER A 170 4.03 5.62 -10.23
C SER A 170 4.03 7.07 -10.71
N GLY A 171 3.01 7.85 -10.36
CA GLY A 171 2.93 9.27 -10.75
C GLY A 171 3.98 10.15 -10.09
N GLU A 172 4.33 9.86 -8.82
CA GLU A 172 5.40 10.56 -8.13
C GLU A 172 6.75 10.27 -8.79
N TYR A 173 7.02 8.99 -9.07
CA TYR A 173 8.25 8.57 -9.74
C TYR A 173 8.33 9.13 -11.17
N SER A 174 7.27 9.01 -11.96
CA SER A 174 7.24 9.53 -13.35
C SER A 174 7.39 11.04 -13.41
N MET A 175 6.85 11.78 -12.45
CA MET A 175 7.00 13.23 -12.35
C MET A 175 8.48 13.62 -12.17
N LEU A 176 9.21 12.93 -11.27
CA LEU A 176 10.63 13.15 -11.05
C LEU A 176 11.46 12.77 -12.29
N LYS A 177 11.27 11.56 -12.82
CA LYS A 177 12.01 11.10 -14.01
C LYS A 177 11.77 12.00 -15.21
N GLY A 178 10.52 12.41 -15.45
CA GLY A 178 10.21 13.33 -16.56
C GLY A 178 10.84 14.72 -16.40
N ALA A 179 10.96 15.23 -15.17
CA ALA A 179 11.65 16.49 -14.90
C ALA A 179 13.17 16.36 -15.10
N ILE A 180 13.76 15.24 -14.70
CA ILE A 180 15.18 14.92 -14.92
C ILE A 180 15.47 14.80 -16.43
N GLU A 181 14.68 14.03 -17.16
CA GLU A 181 14.84 13.86 -18.62
C GLU A 181 14.77 15.17 -19.40
N LYS A 182 13.97 16.14 -18.92
CA LYS A 182 13.87 17.48 -19.50
C LYS A 182 14.98 18.45 -19.04
N GLY A 183 15.87 18.01 -18.16
CA GLY A 183 16.94 18.85 -17.60
C GLY A 183 16.45 19.93 -16.62
N TRP A 184 15.22 19.80 -16.11
CA TRP A 184 14.68 20.75 -15.13
C TRP A 184 15.16 20.48 -13.72
N LEU A 185 15.47 19.21 -13.42
CA LEU A 185 16.02 18.74 -12.15
C LEU A 185 17.24 17.86 -12.40
N GLN A 186 18.17 17.84 -11.44
CA GLN A 186 19.32 16.94 -11.46
C GLN A 186 18.91 15.57 -10.91
N GLU A 187 19.67 14.51 -11.24
CA GLU A 187 19.38 13.13 -10.80
C GLU A 187 19.35 12.96 -9.27
N GLU A 188 20.11 13.78 -8.56
CA GLU A 188 20.21 13.79 -7.10
C GLU A 188 18.88 14.10 -6.40
N VAL A 189 17.93 14.73 -7.10
CA VAL A 189 16.59 15.03 -6.56
C VAL A 189 15.86 13.75 -6.15
N LEU A 190 16.14 12.62 -6.80
CA LEU A 190 15.54 11.34 -6.43
C LEU A 190 15.92 10.95 -4.99
N MET A 191 17.19 11.06 -4.64
CA MET A 191 17.68 10.79 -3.28
C MET A 191 17.15 11.82 -2.28
N GLU A 192 17.09 13.09 -2.65
CA GLU A 192 16.53 14.15 -1.79
C GLU A 192 15.07 13.88 -1.45
N VAL A 193 14.27 13.46 -2.42
CA VAL A 193 12.87 13.07 -2.21
C VAL A 193 12.78 11.85 -1.28
N LEU A 194 13.60 10.80 -1.47
CA LEU A 194 13.60 9.64 -0.57
C LEU A 194 14.04 10.02 0.86
N HIS A 195 15.01 10.94 1.00
CA HIS A 195 15.36 11.51 2.31
C HIS A 195 14.19 12.27 2.95
N SER A 196 13.33 12.91 2.15
CA SER A 196 12.13 13.58 2.69
C SER A 196 11.14 12.58 3.33
N PHE A 197 10.94 11.40 2.74
CA PHE A 197 10.17 10.32 3.35
C PHE A 197 10.81 9.85 4.66
N LYS A 198 12.13 9.62 4.66
CA LYS A 198 12.86 9.22 5.86
C LYS A 198 12.77 10.27 6.96
N ARG A 199 12.92 11.54 6.63
CA ARG A 199 12.78 12.68 7.56
C ARG A 199 11.34 12.80 8.10
N ALA A 200 10.33 12.48 7.30
CA ALA A 200 8.93 12.42 7.75
C ALA A 200 8.68 11.27 8.75
N GLY A 201 9.53 10.24 8.78
CA GLY A 201 9.45 9.15 9.74
C GLY A 201 9.23 7.77 9.13
N SER A 202 9.34 7.61 7.81
CA SER A 202 9.24 6.30 7.19
C SER A 202 10.41 5.41 7.59
N ASP A 203 10.10 4.19 8.05
CA ASP A 203 11.08 3.15 8.33
C ASP A 203 11.49 2.41 7.04
N CYS A 204 10.56 2.29 6.10
CA CYS A 204 10.77 1.69 4.79
C CYS A 204 10.02 2.48 3.71
N ILE A 205 10.58 2.50 2.50
CA ILE A 205 10.00 3.20 1.34
C ILE A 205 9.89 2.21 0.18
N LEU A 206 8.68 1.99 -0.32
CA LEU A 206 8.46 1.29 -1.57
C LEU A 206 8.59 2.30 -2.71
N THR A 207 9.50 2.03 -3.63
CA THR A 207 9.79 2.93 -4.76
C THR A 207 10.11 2.16 -6.02
N TYR A 208 9.77 2.72 -7.17
CA TYR A 208 10.18 2.20 -8.48
C TYR A 208 11.69 2.39 -8.74
N ALA A 209 12.33 3.27 -7.98
CA ALA A 209 13.78 3.50 -8.05
C ALA A 209 14.60 2.56 -7.15
N ALA A 210 14.02 1.52 -6.55
CA ALA A 210 14.68 0.71 -5.52
C ALA A 210 16.02 0.12 -5.99
N GLU A 211 16.11 -0.39 -7.22
CA GLU A 211 17.34 -0.95 -7.79
C GLU A 211 18.40 0.14 -8.00
N GLU A 212 18.04 1.27 -8.62
CA GLU A 212 18.92 2.40 -8.84
C GLU A 212 19.48 2.96 -7.52
N VAL A 213 18.63 3.07 -6.52
CA VAL A 213 19.00 3.56 -5.18
C VAL A 213 19.91 2.56 -4.46
N ALA A 214 19.63 1.26 -4.54
CA ALA A 214 20.46 0.23 -3.94
C ALA A 214 21.89 0.26 -4.50
N GLN A 215 22.03 0.48 -5.81
CA GLN A 215 23.36 0.63 -6.46
C GLN A 215 24.13 1.88 -5.99
N LYS A 216 23.43 2.97 -5.65
CA LYS A 216 24.05 4.21 -5.13
C LYS A 216 24.43 4.11 -3.64
N LEU A 217 23.84 3.16 -2.90
CA LEU A 217 24.11 2.96 -1.47
C LEU A 217 25.12 1.84 -1.18
N SER A 218 25.46 1.03 -2.18
CA SER A 218 26.46 -0.04 -2.10
C SER A 218 27.87 0.49 -2.33
#